data_152a9ad0b3d2982ed78b02f2c0858a5f
#
_entry.id   152a9ad0b3d2982ed78b02f2c0858a5f
#
_cell.length_a   1.000
_cell.length_b   1.000
_cell.length_c   1.000
_cell.angle_alpha   90.00
_cell.angle_beta   90.00
_cell.angle_gamma   90.00
#
_symmetry.space_group_name_H-M   'P 1'
#
loop_
_entity.id
_entity.type
_entity.pdbx_description
1 polymer ?
#
loop_
_entity_poly.entity_id
_entity_poly.type
_entity_poly.pdbx_seq_one_letter_code
_entity_poly.pdbx_strand_id
1 'polypeptide(L)'
;MLSVEGVDAYYGLSHVLQNVSLTVQPGEGVALLGRNGAGKTTTLKTIMGVVRARRGRITWNGTDITGLPPYRIVQLGIGYVPEERRIFPNLSVYENLKMARLTVDGGRRMDDYLARVFALFPPLEARLSNTGRNLSGGEQQMLTIARSLGTDPKLLLIDEPTEGLMPAFVETIGRTIGEIQRQGLAVLLVEQNTKLALEATQRVYLIEKGAIKHEGRSGDLRNDAAVRLRYLGV
;
A
#
# COMPACT_ATOMS: atom_id res chain seq x y z
N MET A 1 14.75 -0.53 -5.20
CA MET A 1 14.41 0.88 -4.95
C MET A 1 13.34 1.32 -5.94
N LEU A 2 12.25 1.92 -5.46
CA LEU A 2 11.30 2.67 -6.27
C LEU A 2 11.78 4.12 -6.36
N SER A 3 11.78 4.71 -7.57
CA SER A 3 11.96 6.14 -7.80
C SER A 3 10.81 6.67 -8.66
N VAL A 4 10.18 7.74 -8.21
CA VAL A 4 9.19 8.53 -8.92
C VAL A 4 9.78 9.91 -9.11
N GLU A 5 9.91 10.39 -10.35
CA GLU A 5 10.64 11.60 -10.69
C GLU A 5 9.78 12.51 -11.56
N GLY A 6 9.37 13.66 -11.00
CA GLY A 6 8.69 14.72 -11.72
C GLY A 6 7.37 14.31 -12.37
N VAL A 7 6.60 13.43 -11.73
CA VAL A 7 5.41 12.82 -12.33
C VAL A 7 4.22 13.79 -12.31
N ASP A 8 3.65 14.01 -13.51
CA ASP A 8 2.34 14.64 -13.71
C ASP A 8 1.31 13.59 -14.11
N ALA A 9 0.12 13.63 -13.50
CA ALA A 9 -1.01 12.77 -13.85
C ALA A 9 -2.33 13.53 -13.87
N TYR A 10 -3.25 13.07 -14.72
CA TYR A 10 -4.51 13.74 -15.01
C TYR A 10 -5.69 12.77 -15.04
N TYR A 11 -6.85 13.24 -14.60
CA TYR A 11 -8.14 12.65 -14.93
C TYR A 11 -8.86 13.58 -15.91
N GLY A 12 -8.92 13.20 -17.18
CA GLY A 12 -9.41 14.10 -18.24
C GLY A 12 -8.55 15.37 -18.33
N LEU A 13 -9.16 16.52 -18.02
CA LEU A 13 -8.48 17.83 -17.97
C LEU A 13 -7.99 18.20 -16.55
N SER A 14 -8.39 17.46 -15.53
CA SER A 14 -8.01 17.77 -14.16
C SER A 14 -6.58 17.32 -13.89
N HIS A 15 -5.68 18.28 -13.61
CA HIS A 15 -4.27 18.04 -13.23
C HIS A 15 -4.21 17.67 -11.76
N VAL A 16 -4.06 16.38 -11.46
CA VAL A 16 -4.14 15.82 -10.09
C VAL A 16 -2.78 15.64 -9.45
N LEU A 17 -1.77 15.18 -10.20
CA LEU A 17 -0.39 15.11 -9.71
C LEU A 17 0.46 16.14 -10.45
N GLN A 18 1.23 16.92 -9.71
CA GLN A 18 2.00 18.06 -10.19
C GLN A 18 3.46 17.89 -9.76
N ASN A 19 4.32 17.41 -10.68
CA ASN A 19 5.74 17.23 -10.46
C ASN A 19 6.06 16.40 -9.20
N VAL A 20 5.32 15.31 -9.00
CA VAL A 20 5.50 14.44 -7.82
C VAL A 20 6.81 13.66 -7.93
N SER A 21 7.64 13.79 -6.88
CA SER A 21 8.89 13.02 -6.74
C SER A 21 8.96 12.38 -5.36
N LEU A 22 9.24 11.08 -5.32
CA LEU A 22 9.45 10.33 -4.09
C LEU A 22 10.28 9.07 -4.36
N THR A 23 10.89 8.52 -3.33
CA THR A 23 11.64 7.27 -3.40
C THR A 23 11.25 6.32 -2.28
N VAL A 24 11.41 5.01 -2.50
CA VAL A 24 11.30 3.97 -1.46
C VAL A 24 12.48 3.03 -1.60
N GLN A 25 13.29 2.92 -0.54
CA GLN A 25 14.45 2.02 -0.54
C GLN A 25 14.01 0.56 -0.28
N PRO A 26 14.84 -0.44 -0.64
CA PRO A 26 14.57 -1.82 -0.26
C PRO A 26 14.41 -1.97 1.26
N GLY A 27 13.34 -2.64 1.69
CA GLY A 27 13.02 -2.86 3.11
C GLY A 27 12.57 -1.62 3.87
N GLU A 28 12.45 -0.46 3.21
CA GLU A 28 12.02 0.79 3.85
C GLU A 28 10.50 0.88 3.92
N GLY A 29 9.98 1.40 5.05
CA GLY A 29 8.61 1.87 5.17
C GLY A 29 8.54 3.39 4.99
N VAL A 30 7.79 3.81 3.99
CA VAL A 30 7.56 5.22 3.67
C VAL A 30 6.08 5.51 3.76
N ALA A 31 5.70 6.59 4.45
CA ALA A 31 4.33 7.10 4.44
C ALA A 31 4.17 8.22 3.40
N LEU A 32 3.02 8.25 2.74
CA LEU A 32 2.56 9.39 1.95
C LEU A 32 1.28 9.92 2.60
N LEU A 33 1.39 11.04 3.31
CA LEU A 33 0.32 11.66 4.08
C LEU A 33 -0.19 12.92 3.39
N GLY A 34 -1.46 13.20 3.57
CA GLY A 34 -2.12 14.41 3.04
C GLY A 34 -3.62 14.33 3.23
N ARG A 35 -4.30 15.45 3.07
CA ARG A 35 -5.77 15.55 3.17
C ARG A 35 -6.45 14.78 2.05
N ASN A 36 -7.77 14.55 2.18
CA ASN A 36 -8.56 13.94 1.10
C ASN A 36 -8.49 14.79 -0.16
N GLY A 37 -8.35 14.11 -1.31
CA GLY A 37 -8.17 14.77 -2.60
C GLY A 37 -6.77 15.34 -2.84
N ALA A 38 -5.79 15.14 -1.94
CA ALA A 38 -4.43 15.67 -2.13
C ALA A 38 -3.63 14.96 -3.23
N GLY A 39 -4.08 13.79 -3.73
CA GLY A 39 -3.39 13.03 -4.78
C GLY A 39 -2.76 11.71 -4.32
N LYS A 40 -2.96 11.30 -3.06
CA LYS A 40 -2.35 10.08 -2.47
C LYS A 40 -2.66 8.82 -3.27
N THR A 41 -3.94 8.43 -3.36
CA THR A 41 -4.41 7.26 -4.14
C THR A 41 -4.01 7.37 -5.61
N THR A 42 -4.05 8.57 -6.19
CA THR A 42 -3.63 8.81 -7.58
C THR A 42 -2.15 8.50 -7.76
N THR A 43 -1.30 8.83 -6.78
CA THR A 43 0.13 8.48 -6.79
C THR A 43 0.32 6.98 -6.87
N LEU A 44 -0.34 6.20 -6.00
CA LEU A 44 -0.26 4.74 -6.04
C LEU A 44 -0.80 4.16 -7.36
N LYS A 45 -1.96 4.66 -7.81
CA LYS A 45 -2.55 4.23 -9.10
C LYS A 45 -1.66 4.56 -10.29
N THR A 46 -0.90 5.66 -10.22
CA THR A 46 0.06 6.03 -11.28
C THR A 46 1.28 5.12 -11.27
N ILE A 47 1.82 4.80 -10.09
CA ILE A 47 2.90 3.81 -9.95
C ILE A 47 2.45 2.44 -10.49
N MET A 48 1.21 2.03 -10.22
CA MET A 48 0.63 0.77 -10.71
C MET A 48 0.20 0.78 -12.18
N GLY A 49 0.39 1.90 -12.90
CA GLY A 49 0.01 1.99 -14.32
C GLY A 49 -1.50 2.02 -14.59
N VAL A 50 -2.32 2.17 -13.53
CA VAL A 50 -3.79 2.33 -13.64
C VAL A 50 -4.14 3.73 -14.13
N VAL A 51 -3.40 4.73 -13.64
CA VAL A 51 -3.47 6.12 -14.12
C VAL A 51 -2.20 6.40 -14.91
N ARG A 52 -2.33 6.94 -16.11
CA ARG A 52 -1.17 7.23 -16.97
C ARG A 52 -0.42 8.46 -16.49
N ALA A 53 0.88 8.33 -16.25
CA ALA A 53 1.77 9.48 -16.14
C ALA A 53 1.87 10.20 -17.49
N ARG A 54 1.61 11.52 -17.53
CA ARG A 54 1.78 12.33 -18.75
C ARG A 54 3.19 12.91 -18.87
N ARG A 55 3.87 13.09 -17.75
CA ARG A 55 5.26 13.53 -17.64
C ARG A 55 5.95 12.81 -16.49
N GLY A 56 7.24 12.94 -16.45
CA GLY A 56 8.07 12.31 -15.41
C GLY A 56 8.39 10.86 -15.72
N ARG A 57 9.02 10.22 -14.77
CA ARG A 57 9.53 8.85 -14.89
C ARG A 57 9.30 8.08 -13.60
N ILE A 58 9.00 6.80 -13.73
CA ILE A 58 8.87 5.87 -12.60
C ILE A 58 9.79 4.69 -12.87
N THR A 59 10.70 4.41 -11.95
CA THR A 59 11.62 3.27 -12.07
C THR A 59 11.50 2.34 -10.87
N TRP A 60 11.62 1.05 -11.13
CA TRP A 60 11.69 0.00 -10.11
C TRP A 60 12.96 -0.84 -10.31
N ASN A 61 13.87 -0.82 -9.32
CA ASN A 61 15.17 -1.48 -9.40
C ASN A 61 15.94 -1.18 -10.69
N GLY A 62 15.90 0.09 -11.12
CA GLY A 62 16.55 0.56 -12.35
C GLY A 62 15.77 0.31 -13.65
N THR A 63 14.71 -0.48 -13.61
CA THR A 63 13.82 -0.72 -14.76
C THR A 63 12.78 0.37 -14.85
N ASP A 64 12.60 0.97 -16.03
CA ASP A 64 11.53 1.93 -16.29
C ASP A 64 10.18 1.20 -16.35
N ILE A 65 9.28 1.58 -15.45
CA ILE A 65 7.93 1.03 -15.38
C ILE A 65 6.85 2.05 -15.77
N THR A 66 7.25 3.22 -16.26
CA THR A 66 6.35 4.31 -16.63
C THR A 66 5.35 3.85 -17.68
N GLY A 67 4.07 3.83 -17.32
CA GLY A 67 2.99 3.44 -18.24
C GLY A 67 2.91 1.94 -18.58
N LEU A 68 3.66 1.08 -17.91
CA LEU A 68 3.47 -0.36 -18.01
C LEU A 68 2.07 -0.74 -17.49
N PRO A 69 1.44 -1.78 -18.06
CA PRO A 69 0.16 -2.26 -17.56
C PRO A 69 0.32 -2.92 -16.16
N PRO A 70 -0.72 -2.87 -15.29
CA PRO A 70 -0.64 -3.32 -13.90
C PRO A 70 -0.10 -4.75 -13.73
N TYR A 71 -0.50 -5.68 -14.59
CA TYR A 71 -0.04 -7.07 -14.50
C TYR A 71 1.47 -7.22 -14.68
N ARG A 72 2.10 -6.38 -15.52
CA ARG A 72 3.56 -6.36 -15.69
C ARG A 72 4.26 -5.82 -14.43
N ILE A 73 3.69 -4.79 -13.83
CA ILE A 73 4.21 -4.18 -12.59
C ILE A 73 4.16 -5.20 -11.44
N VAL A 74 3.06 -5.96 -11.34
CA VAL A 74 2.94 -7.06 -10.35
C VAL A 74 4.00 -8.14 -10.61
N GLN A 75 4.23 -8.54 -11.86
CA GLN A 75 5.28 -9.51 -12.21
C GLN A 75 6.70 -9.04 -11.86
N LEU A 76 6.93 -7.73 -11.79
CA LEU A 76 8.19 -7.14 -11.34
C LEU A 76 8.34 -7.11 -9.81
N GLY A 77 7.33 -7.57 -9.08
CA GLY A 77 7.36 -7.69 -7.62
C GLY A 77 6.80 -6.47 -6.88
N ILE A 78 5.90 -5.69 -7.47
CA ILE A 78 5.16 -4.63 -6.78
C ILE A 78 3.73 -5.12 -6.52
N GLY A 79 3.36 -5.28 -5.23
CA GLY A 79 2.01 -5.59 -4.81
C GLY A 79 1.21 -4.31 -4.53
N TYR A 80 -0.13 -4.40 -4.66
CA TYR A 80 -1.03 -3.28 -4.37
C TYR A 80 -2.22 -3.71 -3.52
N VAL A 81 -2.44 -3.01 -2.43
CA VAL A 81 -3.60 -3.12 -1.54
C VAL A 81 -4.45 -1.87 -1.76
N PRO A 82 -5.57 -1.96 -2.49
CA PRO A 82 -6.45 -0.81 -2.71
C PRO A 82 -7.28 -0.49 -1.46
N GLU A 83 -7.71 0.76 -1.32
CA GLU A 83 -8.64 1.26 -0.31
C GLU A 83 -9.95 0.44 -0.28
N GLU A 84 -10.51 0.19 -1.47
CA GLU A 84 -11.68 -0.67 -1.63
C GLU A 84 -11.27 -2.14 -1.40
N ARG A 85 -11.81 -2.78 -0.39
CA ARG A 85 -11.55 -4.19 -0.03
C ARG A 85 -11.96 -5.14 -1.16
N ARG A 86 -11.21 -5.19 -2.26
CA ARG A 86 -11.53 -5.95 -3.49
C ARG A 86 -11.27 -7.44 -3.32
N ILE A 87 -11.95 -8.07 -2.37
CA ILE A 87 -11.96 -9.52 -2.23
C ILE A 87 -12.97 -10.16 -3.20
N PHE A 88 -12.89 -11.46 -3.40
CA PHE A 88 -13.91 -12.22 -4.10
C PHE A 88 -14.98 -12.66 -3.08
N PRO A 89 -16.16 -12.00 -3.03
CA PRO A 89 -17.10 -12.18 -1.92
C PRO A 89 -17.74 -13.56 -1.87
N ASN A 90 -17.85 -14.23 -3.01
CA ASN A 90 -18.46 -15.57 -3.13
C ASN A 90 -17.46 -16.71 -2.99
N LEU A 91 -16.16 -16.42 -3.00
CA LEU A 91 -15.12 -17.41 -2.75
C LEU A 91 -14.82 -17.49 -1.24
N SER A 92 -14.42 -18.67 -0.76
CA SER A 92 -13.91 -18.85 0.58
C SER A 92 -12.61 -18.05 0.81
N VAL A 93 -12.21 -17.88 2.08
CA VAL A 93 -10.90 -17.29 2.42
C VAL A 93 -9.77 -18.06 1.73
N TYR A 94 -9.81 -19.40 1.82
CA TYR A 94 -8.83 -20.27 1.15
C TYR A 94 -8.75 -20.00 -0.36
N GLU A 95 -9.90 -19.98 -1.04
CA GLU A 95 -9.94 -19.74 -2.49
C GLU A 95 -9.46 -18.33 -2.85
N ASN A 96 -9.82 -17.31 -2.05
CA ASN A 96 -9.30 -15.96 -2.21
C ASN A 96 -7.77 -15.93 -2.15
N LEU A 97 -7.17 -16.62 -1.16
CA LEU A 97 -5.72 -16.72 -1.02
C LEU A 97 -5.09 -17.52 -2.16
N LYS A 98 -5.72 -18.64 -2.55
CA LYS A 98 -5.26 -19.47 -3.67
C LYS A 98 -5.23 -18.69 -4.99
N MET A 99 -6.24 -17.85 -5.27
CA MET A 99 -6.28 -17.01 -6.48
C MET A 99 -5.03 -16.11 -6.61
N ALA A 100 -4.52 -15.59 -5.50
CA ALA A 100 -3.32 -14.75 -5.51
C ALA A 100 -2.04 -15.51 -5.94
N ARG A 101 -2.04 -16.82 -5.79
CA ARG A 101 -0.89 -17.68 -6.14
C ARG A 101 -0.91 -18.22 -7.57
N LEU A 102 -2.04 -18.12 -8.27
CA LEU A 102 -2.19 -18.68 -9.63
C LEU A 102 -1.29 -18.02 -10.68
N THR A 103 -0.81 -16.82 -10.42
CA THR A 103 -0.02 -16.02 -11.36
C THR A 103 1.49 -16.02 -11.07
N VAL A 104 1.94 -16.80 -10.07
CA VAL A 104 3.33 -16.81 -9.61
C VAL A 104 3.98 -18.13 -9.99
N ASP A 105 4.79 -18.11 -11.04
CA ASP A 105 5.63 -19.25 -11.40
C ASP A 105 6.82 -19.38 -10.44
N GLY A 106 7.04 -20.58 -9.88
CA GLY A 106 8.19 -20.88 -9.01
C GLY A 106 8.20 -20.18 -7.65
N GLY A 107 7.09 -19.56 -7.24
CA GLY A 107 6.96 -18.91 -5.93
C GLY A 107 6.89 -19.90 -4.77
N ARG A 108 6.75 -19.36 -3.54
CA ARG A 108 6.60 -20.18 -2.32
C ARG A 108 5.49 -21.20 -2.48
N ARG A 109 5.68 -22.39 -1.86
CA ARG A 109 4.63 -23.39 -1.77
C ARG A 109 3.38 -22.79 -1.11
N MET A 110 2.21 -23.32 -1.46
CA MET A 110 0.93 -22.82 -0.88
C MET A 110 0.94 -22.92 0.64
N ASP A 111 1.48 -24.01 1.19
CA ASP A 111 1.55 -24.22 2.65
C ASP A 111 2.42 -23.14 3.34
N ASP A 112 3.57 -22.78 2.76
CA ASP A 112 4.46 -21.74 3.31
C ASP A 112 3.80 -20.37 3.25
N TYR A 113 3.05 -20.10 2.19
CA TYR A 113 2.28 -18.86 2.06
C TYR A 113 1.16 -18.79 3.11
N LEU A 114 0.38 -19.88 3.27
CA LEU A 114 -0.67 -19.95 4.29
C LEU A 114 -0.10 -19.79 5.70
N ALA A 115 0.99 -20.48 6.01
CA ALA A 115 1.66 -20.35 7.31
C ALA A 115 2.06 -18.89 7.59
N ARG A 116 2.63 -18.20 6.60
CA ARG A 116 2.95 -16.77 6.70
C ARG A 116 1.71 -15.91 6.93
N VAL A 117 0.65 -16.15 6.17
CA VAL A 117 -0.62 -15.40 6.29
C VAL A 117 -1.22 -15.57 7.68
N PHE A 118 -1.26 -16.80 8.21
CA PHE A 118 -1.86 -17.08 9.52
C PHE A 118 -1.01 -16.55 10.68
N ALA A 119 0.32 -16.52 10.51
CA ALA A 119 1.21 -15.84 11.47
C ALA A 119 0.93 -14.32 11.54
N LEU A 120 0.64 -13.67 10.40
CA LEU A 120 0.32 -12.24 10.32
C LEU A 120 -1.14 -11.94 10.70
N PHE A 121 -2.05 -12.84 10.35
CA PHE A 121 -3.50 -12.68 10.47
C PHE A 121 -4.17 -13.95 11.02
N PRO A 122 -3.96 -14.30 12.31
CA PRO A 122 -4.55 -15.50 12.91
C PRO A 122 -6.09 -15.62 12.73
N PRO A 123 -6.88 -14.53 12.73
CA PRO A 123 -8.32 -14.65 12.49
C PRO A 123 -8.69 -15.28 11.14
N LEU A 124 -7.86 -15.17 10.11
CA LEU A 124 -8.14 -15.74 8.79
C LEU A 124 -8.06 -17.28 8.78
N GLU A 125 -7.23 -17.86 9.63
CA GLU A 125 -7.14 -19.31 9.77
C GLU A 125 -8.46 -19.90 10.27
N ALA A 126 -9.03 -19.31 11.32
CA ALA A 126 -10.33 -19.72 11.87
C ALA A 126 -11.51 -19.52 10.89
N ARG A 127 -11.31 -18.72 9.85
CA ARG A 127 -12.31 -18.39 8.83
C ARG A 127 -12.06 -19.03 7.48
N LEU A 128 -11.13 -19.96 7.36
CA LEU A 128 -10.60 -20.46 6.10
C LEU A 128 -11.67 -20.96 5.11
N SER A 129 -12.72 -21.59 5.62
CA SER A 129 -13.87 -22.10 4.84
C SER A 129 -15.00 -21.08 4.65
N ASN A 130 -14.97 -19.94 5.37
CA ASN A 130 -15.99 -18.92 5.25
C ASN A 130 -15.88 -18.17 3.94
N THR A 131 -17.00 -17.80 3.33
CA THR A 131 -17.02 -16.94 2.14
C THR A 131 -16.65 -15.49 2.51
N GLY A 132 -16.00 -14.78 1.58
CA GLY A 132 -15.53 -13.42 1.80
C GLY A 132 -16.61 -12.44 2.25
N ARG A 133 -17.86 -12.59 1.76
CA ARG A 133 -19.01 -11.76 2.17
C ARG A 133 -19.40 -11.92 3.64
N ASN A 134 -19.06 -13.04 4.26
CA ASN A 134 -19.39 -13.34 5.66
C ASN A 134 -18.30 -12.85 6.65
N LEU A 135 -17.25 -12.23 6.14
CA LEU A 135 -16.19 -11.64 6.95
C LEU A 135 -16.59 -10.23 7.42
N SER A 136 -16.15 -9.88 8.62
CA SER A 136 -16.20 -8.48 9.09
C SER A 136 -15.32 -7.57 8.23
N GLY A 137 -15.55 -6.26 8.26
CA GLY A 137 -14.75 -5.31 7.51
C GLY A 137 -13.24 -5.40 7.80
N GLY A 138 -12.86 -5.64 9.06
CA GLY A 138 -11.46 -5.85 9.44
C GLY A 138 -10.88 -7.15 8.90
N GLU A 139 -11.63 -8.26 8.94
CA GLU A 139 -11.20 -9.55 8.37
C GLU A 139 -11.09 -9.46 6.83
N GLN A 140 -11.99 -8.71 6.15
CA GLN A 140 -11.89 -8.45 4.72
C GLN A 140 -10.63 -7.66 4.39
N GLN A 141 -10.25 -6.68 5.21
CA GLN A 141 -9.03 -5.90 5.02
C GLN A 141 -7.79 -6.77 5.22
N MET A 142 -7.77 -7.61 6.26
CA MET A 142 -6.71 -8.60 6.47
C MET A 142 -6.56 -9.52 5.24
N LEU A 143 -7.69 -10.02 4.70
CA LEU A 143 -7.69 -10.87 3.52
C LEU A 143 -7.17 -10.12 2.28
N THR A 144 -7.49 -8.83 2.13
CA THR A 144 -6.99 -8.00 1.02
C THR A 144 -5.47 -7.86 1.08
N ILE A 145 -4.92 -7.57 2.26
CA ILE A 145 -3.46 -7.49 2.46
C ILE A 145 -2.82 -8.86 2.25
N ALA A 146 -3.38 -9.92 2.84
CA ALA A 146 -2.89 -11.28 2.68
C ALA A 146 -2.79 -11.68 1.20
N ARG A 147 -3.83 -11.42 0.40
CA ARG A 147 -3.82 -11.69 -1.04
C ARG A 147 -2.69 -10.96 -1.77
N SER A 148 -2.44 -9.72 -1.43
CA SER A 148 -1.35 -8.95 -2.04
C SER A 148 0.04 -9.53 -1.72
N LEU A 149 0.19 -10.19 -0.57
CA LEU A 149 1.41 -10.93 -0.23
C LEU A 149 1.58 -12.24 -1.02
N GLY A 150 0.49 -12.76 -1.60
CA GLY A 150 0.50 -14.01 -2.37
C GLY A 150 1.34 -13.95 -3.65
N THR A 151 1.64 -12.77 -4.17
CA THR A 151 2.52 -12.56 -5.34
C THR A 151 4.00 -12.50 -4.97
N ASP A 152 4.37 -12.75 -3.71
CA ASP A 152 5.73 -12.60 -3.17
C ASP A 152 6.37 -11.23 -3.52
N PRO A 153 5.69 -10.10 -3.24
CA PRO A 153 6.18 -8.78 -3.62
C PRO A 153 7.46 -8.41 -2.89
N LYS A 154 8.24 -7.50 -3.49
CA LYS A 154 9.40 -6.83 -2.88
C LYS A 154 9.06 -5.41 -2.42
N LEU A 155 7.97 -4.85 -2.93
CA LEU A 155 7.37 -3.60 -2.52
C LEU A 155 5.86 -3.79 -2.41
N LEU A 156 5.27 -3.32 -1.33
CA LEU A 156 3.82 -3.28 -1.15
C LEU A 156 3.33 -1.83 -1.09
N LEU A 157 2.47 -1.47 -2.03
CA LEU A 157 1.74 -0.21 -2.03
C LEU A 157 0.43 -0.43 -1.30
N ILE A 158 0.15 0.37 -0.26
CA ILE A 158 -1.03 0.21 0.59
C ILE A 158 -1.80 1.53 0.63
N ASP A 159 -3.07 1.48 0.23
CA ASP A 159 -3.94 2.65 0.11
C ASP A 159 -5.00 2.64 1.20
N GLU A 160 -4.87 3.54 2.16
CA GLU A 160 -5.80 3.81 3.28
C GLU A 160 -6.36 2.53 3.95
N PRO A 161 -5.48 1.61 4.43
CA PRO A 161 -5.90 0.28 4.88
C PRO A 161 -6.76 0.30 6.15
N THR A 162 -6.84 1.44 6.86
CA THR A 162 -7.57 1.52 8.13
C THR A 162 -8.86 2.30 8.04
N GLU A 163 -9.23 2.79 6.86
CA GLU A 163 -10.45 3.58 6.70
C GLU A 163 -11.72 2.78 7.04
N GLY A 164 -12.57 3.38 7.87
CA GLY A 164 -13.84 2.78 8.30
C GLY A 164 -13.69 1.52 9.18
N LEU A 165 -12.51 1.28 9.77
CA LEU A 165 -12.28 0.17 10.69
C LEU A 165 -12.45 0.59 12.15
N MET A 166 -12.86 -0.37 12.99
CA MET A 166 -12.86 -0.21 14.44
C MET A 166 -11.42 -0.10 14.99
N PRO A 167 -11.18 0.65 16.07
CA PRO A 167 -9.83 0.90 16.62
C PRO A 167 -8.96 -0.34 16.82
N ALA A 168 -9.55 -1.45 17.26
CA ALA A 168 -8.82 -2.72 17.46
C ALA A 168 -8.24 -3.29 16.16
N PHE A 169 -8.95 -3.13 15.03
CA PHE A 169 -8.44 -3.55 13.71
C PHE A 169 -7.39 -2.58 13.18
N VAL A 170 -7.54 -1.28 13.43
CA VAL A 170 -6.54 -0.25 13.08
C VAL A 170 -5.19 -0.59 13.69
N GLU A 171 -5.18 -0.90 15.00
CA GLU A 171 -3.97 -1.30 15.72
C GLU A 171 -3.35 -2.59 15.17
N THR A 172 -4.21 -3.58 14.87
CA THR A 172 -3.76 -4.86 14.28
C THR A 172 -3.12 -4.65 12.92
N ILE A 173 -3.74 -3.87 12.03
CA ILE A 173 -3.20 -3.55 10.70
C ILE A 173 -1.87 -2.81 10.82
N GLY A 174 -1.76 -1.80 11.69
CA GLY A 174 -0.52 -1.08 11.92
C GLY A 174 0.62 -1.98 12.37
N ARG A 175 0.35 -2.87 13.33
CA ARG A 175 1.31 -3.89 13.80
C ARG A 175 1.75 -4.82 12.68
N THR A 176 0.81 -5.28 11.86
CA THR A 176 1.10 -6.18 10.72
C THR A 176 1.96 -5.49 9.68
N ILE A 177 1.70 -4.22 9.34
CA ILE A 177 2.54 -3.45 8.41
C ILE A 177 3.98 -3.37 8.93
N GLY A 178 4.17 -3.08 10.23
CA GLY A 178 5.49 -3.10 10.86
C GLY A 178 6.18 -4.47 10.83
N GLU A 179 5.41 -5.58 10.99
CA GLU A 179 5.95 -6.93 10.90
C GLU A 179 6.40 -7.28 9.47
N ILE A 180 5.59 -6.92 8.49
CA ILE A 180 5.91 -7.09 7.06
C ILE A 180 7.22 -6.37 6.70
N GLN A 181 7.43 -5.15 7.20
CA GLN A 181 8.68 -4.40 7.00
C GLN A 181 9.87 -5.08 7.70
N ARG A 182 9.71 -5.55 8.95
CA ARG A 182 10.76 -6.29 9.65
C ARG A 182 11.18 -7.56 8.92
N GLN A 183 10.30 -8.15 8.11
CA GLN A 183 10.60 -9.25 7.19
C GLN A 183 11.35 -8.80 5.92
N GLY A 184 11.70 -7.52 5.78
CA GLY A 184 12.47 -6.97 4.66
C GLY A 184 11.63 -6.53 3.47
N LEU A 185 10.29 -6.51 3.56
CA LEU A 185 9.42 -6.02 2.51
C LEU A 185 9.34 -4.48 2.58
N ALA A 186 9.65 -3.81 1.46
CA ALA A 186 9.44 -2.37 1.36
C ALA A 186 7.93 -2.04 1.34
N VAL A 187 7.55 -0.92 1.94
CA VAL A 187 6.15 -0.47 2.00
C VAL A 187 6.05 1.01 1.66
N LEU A 188 5.15 1.36 0.73
CA LEU A 188 4.65 2.72 0.57
C LEU A 188 3.20 2.75 1.07
N LEU A 189 3.01 3.37 2.22
CA LEU A 189 1.74 3.47 2.94
C LEU A 189 1.10 4.83 2.70
N VAL A 190 -0.06 4.84 2.08
CA VAL A 190 -0.95 6.00 2.02
C VAL A 190 -1.94 5.89 3.18
N GLU A 191 -2.03 6.94 3.99
CA GLU A 191 -2.91 6.97 5.15
C GLU A 191 -3.38 8.40 5.47
N GLN A 192 -4.53 8.49 6.15
CA GLN A 192 -5.00 9.70 6.83
C GLN A 192 -4.70 9.65 8.33
N ASN A 193 -4.67 8.45 8.89
CA ASN A 193 -4.30 8.24 10.30
C ASN A 193 -2.81 8.52 10.48
N THR A 194 -2.50 9.80 10.76
CA THR A 194 -1.13 10.29 10.93
C THR A 194 -0.37 9.51 11.99
N LYS A 195 -1.02 9.21 13.14
CA LYS A 195 -0.38 8.47 14.24
C LYS A 195 0.08 7.10 13.76
N LEU A 196 -0.82 6.31 13.18
CA LEU A 196 -0.51 4.98 12.67
C LEU A 196 0.61 5.03 11.62
N ALA A 197 0.49 5.94 10.64
CA ALA A 197 1.47 6.05 9.57
C ALA A 197 2.87 6.36 10.08
N LEU A 198 3.00 7.32 11.03
CA LEU A 198 4.28 7.70 11.63
C LEU A 198 4.85 6.64 12.58
N GLU A 199 4.01 5.76 13.15
CA GLU A 199 4.45 4.61 13.95
C GLU A 199 4.89 3.43 13.07
N ALA A 200 4.24 3.26 11.92
CA ALA A 200 4.47 2.13 11.02
C ALA A 200 5.58 2.37 9.98
N THR A 201 6.13 3.59 9.85
CA THR A 201 7.11 3.91 8.79
C THR A 201 8.32 4.67 9.32
N GLN A 202 9.41 4.66 8.57
CA GLN A 202 10.65 5.35 8.91
C GLN A 202 10.73 6.75 8.32
N ARG A 203 10.15 6.97 7.13
CA ARG A 203 10.18 8.23 6.40
C ARG A 203 8.79 8.60 5.92
N VAL A 204 8.56 9.89 5.74
CA VAL A 204 7.26 10.44 5.36
C VAL A 204 7.41 11.51 4.29
N TYR A 205 6.49 11.47 3.33
CA TYR A 205 6.22 12.56 2.41
C TYR A 205 4.87 13.19 2.75
N LEU A 206 4.77 14.51 2.71
CA LEU A 206 3.50 15.24 2.80
C LEU A 206 3.11 15.74 1.42
N ILE A 207 1.94 15.34 0.95
CA ILE A 207 1.37 15.77 -0.33
C ILE A 207 0.21 16.73 -0.11
N GLU A 208 0.20 17.84 -0.83
CA GLU A 208 -0.90 18.81 -0.84
C GLU A 208 -1.16 19.26 -2.27
N LYS A 209 -2.43 19.25 -2.69
CA LYS A 209 -2.87 19.68 -4.03
C LYS A 209 -2.02 19.10 -5.17
N GLY A 210 -1.72 17.80 -5.06
CA GLY A 210 -0.98 17.06 -6.07
C GLY A 210 0.53 17.24 -6.07
N ALA A 211 1.12 17.97 -5.12
CA ALA A 211 2.56 18.20 -5.05
C ALA A 211 3.15 17.82 -3.70
N ILE A 212 4.34 17.22 -3.69
CA ILE A 212 5.09 16.96 -2.45
C ILE A 212 5.53 18.30 -1.86
N LYS A 213 5.21 18.52 -0.59
CA LYS A 213 5.50 19.76 0.14
C LYS A 213 6.53 19.59 1.23
N HIS A 214 6.71 18.37 1.72
CA HIS A 214 7.67 18.07 2.78
C HIS A 214 8.11 16.62 2.68
N GLU A 215 9.36 16.38 3.03
CA GLU A 215 9.97 15.06 3.24
C GLU A 215 10.74 15.08 4.55
N GLY A 216 10.64 14.02 5.35
CA GLY A 216 11.35 13.93 6.61
C GLY A 216 11.28 12.54 7.24
N ARG A 217 11.93 12.39 8.39
CA ARG A 217 11.81 11.16 9.20
C ARG A 217 10.47 11.15 9.93
N SER A 218 9.83 9.99 10.00
CA SER A 218 8.56 9.84 10.72
C SER A 218 8.65 10.24 12.20
N GLY A 219 9.78 9.94 12.84
CA GLY A 219 10.04 10.33 14.24
C GLY A 219 10.10 11.85 14.44
N ASP A 220 10.72 12.58 13.51
CA ASP A 220 10.84 14.03 13.59
C ASP A 220 9.46 14.69 13.41
N LEU A 221 8.68 14.24 12.40
CA LEU A 221 7.34 14.76 12.17
C LEU A 221 6.38 14.47 13.33
N ARG A 222 6.56 13.36 14.04
CA ARG A 222 5.77 13.04 15.25
C ARG A 222 5.89 14.15 16.31
N ASN A 223 7.06 14.78 16.42
CA ASN A 223 7.35 15.82 17.39
C ASN A 223 7.12 17.25 16.86
N ASP A 224 6.90 17.41 15.53
CA ASP A 224 6.67 18.71 14.90
C ASP A 224 5.18 18.98 14.71
N ALA A 225 4.56 19.54 15.76
CA ALA A 225 3.15 19.90 15.73
C ALA A 225 2.84 21.00 14.69
N ALA A 226 3.79 21.91 14.42
CA ALA A 226 3.58 23.01 13.47
C ALA A 226 3.43 22.50 12.03
N VAL A 227 4.30 21.56 11.63
CA VAL A 227 4.23 20.93 10.29
C VAL A 227 2.95 20.08 10.18
N ARG A 228 2.61 19.29 11.23
CA ARG A 228 1.37 18.50 11.20
C ARG A 228 0.13 19.39 11.07
N LEU A 229 0.02 20.43 11.88
CA LEU A 229 -1.11 21.37 11.80
C LEU A 229 -1.21 22.02 10.41
N ARG A 230 -0.08 22.45 9.86
CA ARG A 230 -0.02 23.13 8.56
C ARG A 230 -0.51 22.26 7.40
N TYR A 231 -0.01 21.01 7.30
CA TYR A 231 -0.26 20.17 6.13
C TYR A 231 -1.34 19.11 6.34
N LEU A 232 -1.54 18.67 7.57
CA LEU A 232 -2.49 17.58 7.89
C LEU A 232 -3.71 18.10 8.66
N GLY A 233 -3.59 19.25 9.35
CA GLY A 233 -4.65 19.84 10.14
C GLY A 233 -4.83 19.22 11.52
N VAL A 234 -3.79 18.52 12.03
CA VAL A 234 -3.79 17.81 13.33
C VAL A 234 -2.52 18.06 14.11
#